data_f57933e675d81a8b56ce4a96314befcc
#
_entry.id   f57933e675d81a8b56ce4a96314befcc
#
_cell.length_a   1.000
_cell.length_b   1.000
_cell.length_c   1.000
_cell.angle_alpha   90.00
_cell.angle_beta   90.00
_cell.angle_gamma   90.00
#
_symmetry.space_group_name_H-M   'P 1'
#
loop_
_entity.id
_entity.type
_entity.pdbx_description
1 polymer ?
#
loop_
_entity_poly.entity_id
_entity_poly.type
_entity_poly.pdbx_seq_one_letter_code
_entity_poly.pdbx_strand_id
1 'polypeptide(L)'
;MANKMLFIPYLRKGYSRYILEEDNLGKSSSDGKTSTVIKFHVEFDADKAVGNTVGSDLVAEKEFAVAGPGDVTRLDAAQIVTYSPKGSLVKVSMEYMPFIEFADEDFPWRYTPLKATSEGKLRPWLTIIVLKADEFQLKRTSNNQEYVVISSPNGLKGIVPDPEKLYELAHVQVNFDDTRMNLFNNSYKNDIGRFLEDYPERGVARLLCNRQMDPNTEYTAFVVPTFEQGRLAGLGMKYDDVPMQKAAWENPEGLSSLELPVYFRWNFT
;
A
#
# COMPACT_ATOMS: atom_id res chain seq x y z
N MET A 1 -2.03 -9.99 32.90
CA MET A 1 -2.75 -8.99 32.11
C MET A 1 -2.89 -9.58 30.71
N ALA A 2 -4.10 -9.56 30.15
CA ALA A 2 -4.32 -10.10 28.81
C ALA A 2 -3.86 -9.06 27.78
N ASN A 3 -2.90 -9.41 26.94
CA ASN A 3 -2.56 -8.61 25.76
C ASN A 3 -3.74 -8.67 24.79
N LYS A 4 -4.24 -7.52 24.37
CA LYS A 4 -5.29 -7.40 23.38
C LYS A 4 -4.66 -7.03 22.04
N MET A 5 -5.22 -7.58 20.97
CA MET A 5 -4.87 -7.26 19.59
C MET A 5 -6.08 -6.60 18.92
N LEU A 6 -5.79 -5.54 18.18
CA LEU A 6 -6.74 -4.86 17.33
C LEU A 6 -6.25 -4.91 15.89
N PHE A 7 -7.16 -5.15 14.96
CA PHE A 7 -6.89 -5.09 13.53
C PHE A 7 -7.56 -3.86 12.94
N ILE A 8 -6.78 -3.04 12.26
CA ILE A 8 -7.25 -1.82 11.59
C ILE A 8 -7.14 -2.05 10.08
N PRO A 9 -8.18 -1.74 9.29
CA PRO A 9 -8.20 -2.01 7.86
C PRO A 9 -7.15 -1.22 7.08
N TYR A 10 -6.78 -0.03 7.54
CA TYR A 10 -5.71 0.79 6.97
C TYR A 10 -5.26 1.86 7.96
N LEU A 11 -4.04 2.34 7.77
CA LEU A 11 -3.50 3.50 8.50
C LEU A 11 -2.72 4.39 7.52
N ARG A 12 -2.84 5.69 7.72
CA ARG A 12 -2.03 6.70 7.03
C ARG A 12 -1.38 7.63 8.03
N LYS A 13 -0.10 7.93 7.80
CA LYS A 13 0.70 8.87 8.59
C LYS A 13 1.24 10.00 7.73
N GLY A 14 1.72 11.06 8.37
CA GLY A 14 2.34 12.18 7.69
C GLY A 14 1.42 12.82 6.65
N TYR A 15 1.98 13.18 5.50
CA TYR A 15 1.23 13.88 4.44
C TYR A 15 0.19 13.00 3.75
N SER A 16 0.35 11.68 3.72
CA SER A 16 -0.62 10.79 3.04
C SER A 16 -2.01 10.82 3.69
N ARG A 17 -2.12 11.20 4.97
CA ARG A 17 -3.42 11.36 5.66
C ARG A 17 -4.28 12.50 5.09
N TYR A 18 -3.65 13.47 4.42
CA TYR A 18 -4.33 14.62 3.80
C TYR A 18 -4.81 14.35 2.37
N ILE A 19 -4.60 13.16 1.84
CA ILE A 19 -5.19 12.73 0.57
C ILE A 19 -6.67 12.43 0.82
N LEU A 20 -7.48 13.48 0.96
CA LEU A 20 -8.88 13.39 1.35
C LEU A 20 -9.84 13.64 0.20
N GLU A 21 -9.37 14.29 -0.89
CA GLU A 21 -10.21 14.75 -1.99
C GLU A 21 -9.70 14.20 -3.32
N GLU A 22 -10.62 13.69 -4.16
CA GLU A 22 -10.33 13.22 -5.51
C GLU A 22 -9.76 14.33 -6.40
N ASP A 23 -10.19 15.57 -6.19
CA ASP A 23 -9.75 16.73 -6.96
C ASP A 23 -8.25 17.04 -6.88
N ASN A 24 -7.57 16.51 -5.86
CA ASN A 24 -6.14 16.69 -5.66
C ASN A 24 -5.29 15.57 -6.27
N LEU A 25 -5.94 14.51 -6.78
CA LEU A 25 -5.26 13.35 -7.37
C LEU A 25 -5.08 13.58 -8.87
N GLY A 26 -3.85 13.39 -9.35
CA GLY A 26 -3.57 13.34 -10.77
C GLY A 26 -3.47 14.71 -11.47
N LYS A 27 -3.24 15.80 -10.75
CA LYS A 27 -2.86 17.06 -11.39
C LYS A 27 -1.44 16.98 -11.93
N SER A 28 -1.26 17.50 -13.14
CA SER A 28 0.05 17.65 -13.74
C SER A 28 0.84 18.64 -12.90
N SER A 29 2.02 18.24 -12.44
CA SER A 29 3.00 19.15 -11.87
C SER A 29 3.57 20.05 -12.98
N SER A 30 4.28 21.11 -12.62
CA SER A 30 4.89 22.05 -13.56
C SER A 30 5.90 21.38 -14.53
N ASP A 31 6.35 20.16 -14.23
CA ASP A 31 7.23 19.35 -15.06
C ASP A 31 6.48 18.33 -15.97
N GLY A 32 5.16 18.42 -16.03
CA GLY A 32 4.32 17.57 -16.88
C GLY A 32 4.04 16.17 -16.34
N LYS A 33 4.48 15.85 -15.12
CA LYS A 33 4.20 14.56 -14.50
C LYS A 33 2.89 14.58 -13.75
N THR A 34 2.16 13.48 -13.84
CA THR A 34 0.97 13.26 -13.02
C THR A 34 1.42 12.85 -11.63
N SER A 35 1.26 13.73 -10.65
CA SER A 35 1.63 13.49 -9.25
C SER A 35 0.46 13.72 -8.31
N THR A 36 0.50 13.08 -7.14
CA THR A 36 -0.44 13.38 -6.06
C THR A 36 -0.09 14.75 -5.49
N VAL A 37 -1.03 15.67 -5.46
CA VAL A 37 -0.83 17.03 -4.97
C VAL A 37 -1.64 17.24 -3.70
N ILE A 38 -1.00 17.81 -2.67
CA ILE A 38 -1.65 18.27 -1.47
C ILE A 38 -1.66 19.80 -1.51
N LYS A 39 -2.85 20.39 -1.33
CA LYS A 39 -3.00 21.83 -1.19
C LYS A 39 -3.01 22.22 0.27
N PHE A 40 -2.12 23.13 0.63
CA PHE A 40 -2.18 23.83 1.91
C PHE A 40 -2.77 25.21 1.69
N HIS A 41 -3.83 25.47 2.43
CA HIS A 41 -4.49 26.75 2.51
C HIS A 41 -4.21 27.32 3.89
N VAL A 42 -3.58 28.50 3.94
CA VAL A 42 -3.29 29.21 5.18
C VAL A 42 -3.99 30.54 5.11
N GLU A 43 -4.93 30.73 6.00
CA GLU A 43 -5.68 31.95 6.16
C GLU A 43 -5.17 32.69 7.38
N PHE A 44 -4.75 33.95 7.20
CA PHE A 44 -4.35 34.82 8.28
C PHE A 44 -5.48 35.79 8.56
N ASP A 45 -6.10 35.65 9.73
CA ASP A 45 -7.10 36.59 10.24
C ASP A 45 -6.39 37.85 10.77
N ALA A 46 -6.38 38.89 9.97
CA ALA A 46 -5.72 40.17 10.32
C ALA A 46 -6.40 40.91 11.49
N ASP A 47 -7.68 40.66 11.75
CA ASP A 47 -8.43 41.33 12.81
C ASP A 47 -8.02 40.90 14.21
N LYS A 48 -7.37 39.77 14.38
CA LYS A 48 -6.90 39.25 15.67
C LYS A 48 -5.47 39.64 16.03
N ALA A 49 -4.68 40.09 15.05
CA ALA A 49 -3.24 40.27 15.26
C ALA A 49 -2.84 41.70 15.67
N VAL A 50 -3.53 42.76 15.23
CA VAL A 50 -3.20 44.17 15.60
C VAL A 50 -4.47 45.02 15.48
N GLY A 51 -4.88 45.63 16.56
CA GLY A 51 -6.05 46.49 16.64
C GLY A 51 -6.17 47.50 15.48
N ASN A 52 -7.31 47.49 14.81
CA ASN A 52 -7.84 48.54 13.92
C ASN A 52 -7.08 48.84 12.61
N THR A 53 -6.62 47.89 11.89
CA THR A 53 -6.30 48.11 10.47
C THR A 53 -7.10 47.14 9.60
N VAL A 54 -7.95 47.68 8.76
CA VAL A 54 -8.71 46.94 7.72
C VAL A 54 -7.67 46.37 6.75
N GLY A 55 -7.23 45.16 7.00
CA GLY A 55 -6.44 44.38 6.07
C GLY A 55 -7.34 43.27 5.49
N SER A 56 -7.34 43.12 4.18
CA SER A 56 -7.91 41.95 3.55
C SER A 56 -7.22 40.70 4.10
N ASP A 57 -8.00 39.66 4.41
CA ASP A 57 -7.47 38.37 4.83
C ASP A 57 -6.39 37.90 3.85
N LEU A 58 -5.20 37.66 4.41
CA LEU A 58 -4.07 37.15 3.62
C LEU A 58 -4.25 35.64 3.49
N VAL A 59 -4.61 35.23 2.29
CA VAL A 59 -4.71 33.82 1.93
C VAL A 59 -3.45 33.41 1.18
N ALA A 60 -2.75 32.39 1.70
CA ALA A 60 -1.62 31.78 1.01
C ALA A 60 -1.97 30.32 0.68
N GLU A 61 -1.99 30.02 -0.61
CA GLU A 61 -2.15 28.65 -1.09
C GLU A 61 -0.82 28.12 -1.62
N LYS A 62 -0.47 26.90 -1.29
CA LYS A 62 0.67 26.21 -1.85
C LYS A 62 0.37 24.74 -2.12
N GLU A 63 0.72 24.31 -3.32
CA GLU A 63 0.64 22.91 -3.73
C GLU A 63 2.00 22.23 -3.51
N PHE A 64 1.94 21.00 -2.97
CA PHE A 64 3.10 20.12 -2.80
C PHE A 64 2.83 18.80 -3.50
N ALA A 65 3.73 18.38 -4.37
CA ALA A 65 3.72 17.05 -4.93
C ALA A 65 4.17 16.04 -3.88
N VAL A 66 3.43 14.95 -3.74
CA VAL A 66 3.72 13.84 -2.83
C VAL A 66 4.08 12.63 -3.67
N ALA A 67 5.10 11.87 -3.23
CA ALA A 67 5.47 10.64 -3.88
C ALA A 67 4.29 9.68 -4.00
N GLY A 68 4.07 9.19 -5.22
CA GLY A 68 3.04 8.23 -5.59
C GLY A 68 3.63 6.86 -5.96
N PRO A 69 2.80 5.94 -6.44
CA PRO A 69 3.25 4.59 -6.79
C PRO A 69 4.33 4.56 -7.88
N GLY A 70 4.32 5.53 -8.81
CA GLY A 70 5.31 5.62 -9.89
C GLY A 70 6.70 6.07 -9.46
N ASP A 71 6.82 6.66 -8.27
CA ASP A 71 8.08 7.16 -7.74
C ASP A 71 8.87 6.08 -6.98
N VAL A 72 8.27 4.91 -6.75
CA VAL A 72 8.88 3.83 -5.96
C VAL A 72 8.98 2.56 -6.80
N THR A 73 10.20 2.15 -7.12
CA THR A 73 10.47 0.97 -7.95
C THR A 73 11.12 -0.18 -7.19
N ARG A 74 11.47 0.01 -5.91
CA ARG A 74 12.12 -1.00 -5.06
C ARG A 74 11.72 -0.84 -3.61
N LEU A 75 11.77 -1.94 -2.84
CA LEU A 75 11.68 -1.91 -1.40
C LEU A 75 13.07 -1.82 -0.76
N ASP A 76 13.17 -1.03 0.30
CA ASP A 76 14.30 -1.12 1.22
C ASP A 76 14.09 -2.35 2.11
N ALA A 77 15.10 -3.22 2.20
CA ALA A 77 15.06 -4.41 3.05
C ALA A 77 14.83 -4.06 4.53
N ALA A 78 15.23 -2.87 4.97
CA ALA A 78 15.00 -2.38 6.34
C ALA A 78 13.51 -2.15 6.66
N GLN A 79 12.66 -2.01 5.66
CA GLN A 79 11.22 -1.90 5.85
C GLN A 79 10.54 -3.24 6.16
N ILE A 80 11.22 -4.37 5.90
CA ILE A 80 10.68 -5.71 6.11
C ILE A 80 11.10 -6.23 7.47
N VAL A 81 10.14 -6.40 8.37
CA VAL A 81 10.37 -7.00 9.70
C VAL A 81 10.48 -8.52 9.59
N THR A 82 9.52 -9.13 8.92
CA THR A 82 9.49 -10.57 8.69
C THR A 82 8.58 -10.94 7.52
N TYR A 83 8.74 -12.16 7.06
CA TYR A 83 7.83 -12.77 6.09
C TYR A 83 7.66 -14.25 6.41
N SER A 84 6.60 -14.84 5.96
CA SER A 84 6.29 -16.25 6.21
C SER A 84 5.50 -16.86 5.06
N PRO A 85 5.71 -18.15 4.75
CA PRO A 85 6.69 -19.08 5.35
C PRO A 85 8.13 -18.70 5.01
N LYS A 86 9.09 -19.00 5.92
CA LYS A 86 10.52 -18.85 5.60
C LYS A 86 10.98 -20.08 4.81
N GLY A 87 11.78 -19.85 3.77
CA GLY A 87 12.11 -20.78 2.68
C GLY A 87 12.63 -22.18 2.99
N SER A 88 12.96 -22.50 4.24
CA SER A 88 13.39 -23.86 4.64
C SER A 88 12.34 -24.60 5.50
N LEU A 89 11.16 -24.03 5.71
CA LEU A 89 10.10 -24.72 6.43
C LEU A 89 9.43 -25.73 5.49
N VAL A 90 9.83 -26.97 5.64
CA VAL A 90 9.21 -28.14 4.99
C VAL A 90 7.85 -28.37 5.65
N LYS A 91 6.77 -28.36 4.86
CA LYS A 91 5.38 -28.65 5.24
C LYS A 91 4.63 -27.47 5.90
N VAL A 92 4.30 -26.50 5.08
CA VAL A 92 3.29 -25.49 5.43
C VAL A 92 1.89 -26.12 5.31
N SER A 93 1.01 -25.84 6.29
CA SER A 93 -0.40 -26.25 6.17
C SER A 93 -1.06 -25.63 4.95
N MET A 94 -1.98 -26.35 4.29
CA MET A 94 -2.77 -25.83 3.17
C MET A 94 -3.63 -24.61 3.55
N GLU A 95 -3.94 -24.44 4.83
CA GLU A 95 -4.69 -23.30 5.37
C GLU A 95 -3.80 -22.10 5.72
N TYR A 96 -2.50 -22.21 5.50
CA TYR A 96 -1.57 -21.15 5.84
C TYR A 96 -1.62 -20.02 4.80
N MET A 97 -1.78 -18.80 5.26
CA MET A 97 -1.73 -17.60 4.41
C MET A 97 -0.31 -17.00 4.46
N PRO A 98 0.43 -17.02 3.33
CA PRO A 98 1.69 -16.29 3.25
C PRO A 98 1.51 -14.82 3.57
N PHE A 99 2.47 -14.25 4.31
CA PHE A 99 2.42 -12.84 4.70
C PHE A 99 3.80 -12.19 4.72
N ILE A 100 3.80 -10.87 4.68
CA ILE A 100 4.95 -10.00 4.94
C ILE A 100 4.54 -8.90 5.92
N GLU A 101 5.42 -8.59 6.87
CA GLU A 101 5.26 -7.54 7.87
C GLU A 101 6.25 -6.41 7.62
N PHE A 102 5.78 -5.19 7.81
CA PHE A 102 6.56 -3.97 7.63
C PHE A 102 6.78 -3.25 8.95
N ALA A 103 7.93 -2.60 9.07
CA ALA A 103 8.32 -1.85 10.27
C ALA A 103 7.37 -0.66 10.52
N ASP A 104 7.01 0.04 9.44
CA ASP A 104 6.11 1.18 9.53
C ASP A 104 4.67 0.71 9.29
N GLU A 105 3.77 1.02 10.22
CA GLU A 105 2.40 0.55 10.22
C GLU A 105 1.52 1.17 9.12
N ASP A 106 1.96 2.28 8.50
CA ASP A 106 1.29 2.89 7.36
C ASP A 106 1.84 2.44 6.01
N PHE A 107 2.93 1.64 6.00
CA PHE A 107 3.70 1.34 4.80
C PHE A 107 2.86 0.82 3.63
N PRO A 108 1.93 -0.11 3.79
CA PRO A 108 1.10 -0.61 2.68
C PRO A 108 0.23 0.46 2.01
N TRP A 109 -0.01 1.60 2.65
CA TRP A 109 -0.87 2.67 2.11
C TRP A 109 -0.13 4.00 1.90
N ARG A 110 1.16 4.07 2.22
CA ARG A 110 1.98 5.29 2.17
C ARG A 110 1.93 5.98 0.81
N TYR A 111 2.01 5.20 -0.26
CA TYR A 111 2.03 5.69 -1.63
C TYR A 111 0.71 5.47 -2.38
N THR A 112 -0.36 5.15 -1.67
CA THR A 112 -1.68 4.95 -2.28
C THR A 112 -2.31 6.29 -2.67
N PRO A 113 -2.60 6.52 -3.96
CA PRO A 113 -3.15 7.80 -4.44
C PRO A 113 -4.68 7.87 -4.33
N LEU A 114 -5.30 6.96 -3.61
CA LEU A 114 -6.74 6.87 -3.44
C LEU A 114 -7.19 7.44 -2.11
N LYS A 115 -8.40 7.98 -2.06
CA LYS A 115 -9.17 8.20 -0.85
C LYS A 115 -9.76 6.87 -0.38
N ALA A 116 -9.84 6.67 0.93
CA ALA A 116 -10.60 5.54 1.47
C ALA A 116 -12.10 5.71 1.16
N THR A 117 -12.79 4.61 0.86
CA THR A 117 -14.25 4.63 0.70
C THR A 117 -14.94 4.97 2.02
N SER A 118 -16.24 5.33 1.97
CA SER A 118 -17.06 5.55 3.18
C SER A 118 -17.10 4.33 4.11
N GLU A 119 -16.87 3.14 3.56
CA GLU A 119 -16.80 1.87 4.31
C GLU A 119 -15.41 1.59 4.91
N GLY A 120 -14.45 2.51 4.73
CA GLY A 120 -13.09 2.37 5.22
C GLY A 120 -12.22 1.40 4.40
N LYS A 121 -12.54 1.18 3.13
CA LYS A 121 -11.75 0.36 2.21
C LYS A 121 -10.70 1.22 1.52
N LEU A 122 -9.44 0.78 1.55
CA LEU A 122 -8.34 1.47 0.87
C LEU A 122 -7.40 0.44 0.25
N ARG A 123 -7.23 0.49 -1.07
CA ARG A 123 -6.28 -0.38 -1.79
C ARG A 123 -4.86 -0.06 -1.35
N PRO A 124 -4.09 -1.06 -0.86
CA PRO A 124 -2.67 -0.86 -0.60
C PRO A 124 -1.91 -0.65 -1.91
N TRP A 125 -0.76 0.05 -1.89
CA TRP A 125 0.07 0.25 -3.08
C TRP A 125 0.90 -0.98 -3.47
N LEU A 126 0.97 -1.97 -2.57
CA LEU A 126 1.63 -3.26 -2.76
C LEU A 126 0.68 -4.41 -2.43
N THR A 127 0.94 -5.57 -3.01
CA THR A 127 0.29 -6.83 -2.63
C THR A 127 1.25 -8.00 -2.75
N ILE A 128 0.87 -9.17 -2.22
CA ILE A 128 1.56 -10.43 -2.40
C ILE A 128 0.81 -11.26 -3.45
N ILE A 129 1.56 -11.79 -4.41
CA ILE A 129 1.10 -12.81 -5.34
C ILE A 129 1.93 -14.06 -5.11
N VAL A 130 1.30 -15.22 -4.99
CA VAL A 130 1.95 -16.50 -4.76
C VAL A 130 1.75 -17.39 -5.98
N LEU A 131 2.84 -17.86 -6.57
CA LEU A 131 2.84 -18.57 -7.86
C LEU A 131 3.57 -19.91 -7.75
N LYS A 132 3.09 -20.93 -8.50
CA LYS A 132 3.80 -22.17 -8.76
C LYS A 132 4.90 -21.94 -9.79
N ALA A 133 5.88 -22.83 -9.84
CA ALA A 133 7.01 -22.71 -10.76
C ALA A 133 6.62 -22.70 -12.24
N ASP A 134 5.51 -23.34 -12.62
CA ASP A 134 4.98 -23.39 -13.98
C ASP A 134 4.06 -22.23 -14.37
N GLU A 135 3.70 -21.36 -13.44
CA GLU A 135 2.80 -20.23 -13.66
C GLU A 135 3.53 -18.93 -14.00
N PHE A 136 4.86 -18.91 -13.91
CA PHE A 136 5.62 -17.68 -14.15
C PHE A 136 6.98 -17.88 -14.79
N GLN A 137 7.49 -16.78 -15.33
CA GLN A 137 8.89 -16.64 -15.75
C GLN A 137 9.47 -15.39 -15.13
N LEU A 138 10.69 -15.50 -14.55
CA LEU A 138 11.45 -14.34 -14.09
C LEU A 138 12.27 -13.78 -15.25
N LYS A 139 12.19 -12.46 -15.41
CA LYS A 139 12.96 -11.71 -16.40
C LYS A 139 13.58 -10.47 -15.75
N ARG A 140 14.42 -9.76 -16.51
CA ARG A 140 15.05 -8.50 -16.08
C ARG A 140 14.86 -7.42 -17.13
N THR A 141 14.62 -6.22 -16.67
CA THR A 141 14.61 -5.01 -17.49
C THR A 141 16.05 -4.63 -17.89
N SER A 142 16.19 -3.69 -18.82
CA SER A 142 17.50 -3.09 -19.18
C SER A 142 18.23 -2.48 -17.98
N ASN A 143 17.49 -1.98 -16.98
CA ASN A 143 18.03 -1.40 -15.75
C ASN A 143 18.25 -2.46 -14.64
N ASN A 144 18.28 -3.75 -14.99
CA ASN A 144 18.51 -4.87 -14.09
C ASN A 144 17.45 -5.04 -12.99
N GLN A 145 16.25 -4.45 -13.13
CA GLN A 145 15.11 -4.69 -12.27
C GLN A 145 14.48 -6.04 -12.62
N GLU A 146 14.25 -6.88 -11.61
CA GLU A 146 13.50 -8.14 -11.80
C GLU A 146 12.02 -7.85 -12.04
N TYR A 147 11.41 -8.60 -12.95
CA TYR A 147 9.98 -8.65 -13.13
C TYR A 147 9.51 -10.07 -13.39
N VAL A 148 8.28 -10.35 -13.02
CA VAL A 148 7.62 -11.64 -13.22
C VAL A 148 6.64 -11.53 -14.38
N VAL A 149 6.70 -12.49 -15.30
CA VAL A 149 5.69 -12.71 -16.34
C VAL A 149 4.82 -13.86 -15.89
N ILE A 150 3.59 -13.57 -15.52
CA ILE A 150 2.59 -14.55 -15.10
C ILE A 150 1.79 -14.92 -16.34
N SER A 151 1.56 -16.20 -16.58
CA SER A 151 0.77 -16.66 -17.72
C SER A 151 -0.05 -17.90 -17.38
N SER A 152 -1.27 -17.93 -17.88
CA SER A 152 -2.16 -19.08 -17.77
C SER A 152 -3.12 -19.12 -18.95
N PRO A 153 -3.26 -20.27 -19.62
CA PRO A 153 -4.19 -20.43 -20.74
C PRO A 153 -5.66 -20.31 -20.32
N ASN A 154 -5.96 -20.49 -19.04
CA ASN A 154 -7.31 -20.45 -18.48
C ASN A 154 -7.64 -19.12 -17.79
N GLY A 155 -6.82 -18.08 -18.03
CA GLY A 155 -6.93 -16.79 -17.32
C GLY A 155 -6.21 -16.79 -15.99
N LEU A 156 -6.12 -15.62 -15.38
CA LEU A 156 -5.36 -15.41 -14.13
C LEU A 156 -6.26 -15.39 -12.87
N LYS A 157 -7.55 -15.71 -13.02
CA LYS A 157 -8.46 -15.85 -11.87
C LYS A 157 -7.97 -16.91 -10.89
N GLY A 158 -7.93 -16.58 -9.60
CA GLY A 158 -7.41 -17.45 -8.53
C GLY A 158 -5.88 -17.54 -8.46
N ILE A 159 -5.17 -17.02 -9.47
CA ILE A 159 -3.71 -16.86 -9.49
C ILE A 159 -3.32 -15.45 -9.02
N VAL A 160 -3.98 -14.45 -9.58
CA VAL A 160 -3.78 -13.03 -9.25
C VAL A 160 -5.05 -12.51 -8.55
N PRO A 161 -4.93 -11.81 -7.41
CA PRO A 161 -6.10 -11.29 -6.70
C PRO A 161 -6.82 -10.21 -7.51
N ASP A 162 -8.12 -10.04 -7.24
CA ASP A 162 -8.91 -8.95 -7.78
C ASP A 162 -8.46 -7.62 -7.17
N PRO A 163 -8.06 -6.62 -7.97
CA PRO A 163 -7.61 -5.32 -7.45
C PRO A 163 -8.63 -4.61 -6.55
N GLU A 164 -9.92 -4.81 -6.81
CA GLU A 164 -10.98 -4.22 -6.01
C GLU A 164 -11.14 -4.83 -4.61
N LYS A 165 -10.51 -6.00 -4.38
CA LYS A 165 -10.53 -6.73 -3.11
C LYS A 165 -9.20 -6.70 -2.35
N LEU A 166 -8.18 -6.02 -2.87
CA LEU A 166 -6.87 -5.98 -2.23
C LEU A 166 -6.88 -5.34 -0.83
N TYR A 167 -7.87 -4.50 -0.53
CA TYR A 167 -8.06 -3.94 0.82
C TYR A 167 -8.31 -5.02 1.89
N GLU A 168 -8.83 -6.19 1.51
CA GLU A 168 -9.07 -7.34 2.41
C GLU A 168 -7.76 -8.06 2.80
N LEU A 169 -6.71 -7.86 2.00
CA LEU A 169 -5.43 -8.54 2.14
C LEU A 169 -4.36 -7.69 2.85
N ALA A 170 -4.76 -6.58 3.42
CA ALA A 170 -3.87 -5.67 4.15
C ALA A 170 -4.52 -5.19 5.44
N HIS A 171 -3.76 -5.17 6.52
CA HIS A 171 -4.23 -4.62 7.80
C HIS A 171 -3.08 -4.15 8.66
N VAL A 172 -3.40 -3.35 9.67
CA VAL A 172 -2.50 -3.03 10.77
C VAL A 172 -2.93 -3.82 12.00
N GLN A 173 -2.01 -4.57 12.57
CA GLN A 173 -2.19 -5.20 13.87
C GLN A 173 -1.60 -4.29 14.94
N VAL A 174 -2.40 -3.91 15.93
CA VAL A 174 -1.96 -3.11 17.07
C VAL A 174 -2.02 -3.97 18.33
N ASN A 175 -0.90 -4.08 19.02
CA ASN A 175 -0.78 -4.79 20.28
C ASN A 175 -0.84 -3.77 21.43
N PHE A 176 -1.81 -3.90 22.33
CA PHE A 176 -1.95 -2.97 23.43
C PHE A 176 -2.36 -3.61 24.75
N ASP A 177 -2.08 -2.89 25.83
CA ASP A 177 -2.45 -3.25 27.18
C ASP A 177 -3.74 -2.49 27.54
N ASP A 178 -4.73 -3.22 28.06
CA ASP A 178 -6.06 -2.73 28.44
C ASP A 178 -6.05 -1.54 29.39
N THR A 179 -4.97 -1.35 30.14
CA THR A 179 -4.86 -0.29 31.13
C THR A 179 -4.64 1.10 30.54
N ARG A 180 -4.29 1.18 29.25
CA ARG A 180 -3.85 2.46 28.61
C ARG A 180 -4.81 2.97 27.54
N MET A 181 -5.76 2.17 27.07
CA MET A 181 -6.74 2.58 26.05
C MET A 181 -8.16 2.25 26.48
N ASN A 182 -9.00 3.25 26.55
CA ASN A 182 -10.45 3.04 26.69
C ASN A 182 -11.07 2.81 25.31
N LEU A 183 -11.13 1.55 24.90
CA LEU A 183 -11.61 1.12 23.58
C LEU A 183 -13.10 1.38 23.31
N PHE A 184 -13.85 1.79 24.32
CA PHE A 184 -15.29 2.00 24.20
C PHE A 184 -15.68 3.46 23.97
N ASN A 185 -14.70 4.35 23.80
CA ASN A 185 -14.96 5.76 23.54
C ASN A 185 -15.06 6.04 22.03
N ASN A 186 -15.98 6.93 21.63
CA ASN A 186 -16.18 7.35 20.24
C ASN A 186 -14.95 8.06 19.62
N SER A 187 -13.93 8.43 20.41
CA SER A 187 -12.63 8.96 19.96
C SER A 187 -11.60 7.90 19.56
N TYR A 188 -12.02 6.64 19.50
CA TYR A 188 -11.22 5.47 19.22
C TYR A 188 -10.17 5.62 18.07
N LYS A 189 -10.53 6.25 16.93
CA LYS A 189 -9.59 6.45 15.81
C LYS A 189 -8.45 7.41 16.17
N ASN A 190 -8.74 8.44 16.97
CA ASN A 190 -7.74 9.41 17.40
C ASN A 190 -6.85 8.82 18.49
N ASP A 191 -7.41 8.01 19.37
CA ASP A 191 -6.67 7.36 20.46
C ASP A 191 -5.64 6.35 19.93
N ILE A 192 -5.99 5.58 18.89
CA ILE A 192 -5.05 4.63 18.25
C ILE A 192 -3.94 5.35 17.52
N GLY A 193 -4.24 6.39 16.77
CA GLY A 193 -3.24 7.20 16.08
C GLY A 193 -2.22 7.77 17.08
N ARG A 194 -2.71 8.36 18.15
CA ARG A 194 -1.88 8.90 19.23
C ARG A 194 -1.09 7.81 19.97
N PHE A 195 -1.73 6.67 20.22
CA PHE A 195 -1.05 5.52 20.82
C PHE A 195 0.14 5.03 19.97
N LEU A 196 -0.01 4.97 18.66
CA LEU A 196 1.05 4.55 17.74
C LEU A 196 2.11 5.64 17.50
N GLU A 197 1.77 6.93 17.68
CA GLU A 197 2.76 8.01 17.74
C GLU A 197 3.68 7.85 18.96
N ASP A 198 3.09 7.51 20.14
CA ASP A 198 3.83 7.31 21.39
C ASP A 198 4.55 5.94 21.46
N TYR A 199 4.02 4.91 20.81
CA TYR A 199 4.50 3.52 20.86
C TYR A 199 4.54 2.88 19.46
N PRO A 200 5.40 3.35 18.54
CA PRO A 200 5.43 2.86 17.16
C PRO A 200 5.73 1.35 17.04
N GLU A 201 6.48 0.79 17.99
CA GLU A 201 6.80 -0.65 18.04
C GLU A 201 5.58 -1.55 18.34
N ARG A 202 4.43 -0.96 18.68
CA ARG A 202 3.19 -1.69 18.95
C ARG A 202 2.33 -1.91 17.71
N GLY A 203 2.63 -1.21 16.62
CA GLY A 203 1.96 -1.35 15.34
C GLY A 203 2.78 -2.19 14.37
N VAL A 204 2.12 -3.10 13.65
CA VAL A 204 2.73 -3.88 12.56
C VAL A 204 1.77 -3.88 11.38
N ALA A 205 2.22 -3.41 10.23
CA ALA A 205 1.47 -3.54 9.00
C ALA A 205 1.76 -4.88 8.33
N ARG A 206 0.71 -5.50 7.80
CA ARG A 206 0.82 -6.82 7.18
C ARG A 206 0.10 -6.86 5.85
N LEU A 207 0.75 -7.47 4.85
CA LEU A 207 0.10 -7.95 3.65
C LEU A 207 -0.06 -9.46 3.74
N LEU A 208 -1.16 -9.97 3.23
CA LEU A 208 -1.52 -11.39 3.21
C LEU A 208 -1.75 -11.86 1.77
N CYS A 209 -1.58 -13.15 1.54
CA CYS A 209 -2.07 -13.79 0.32
C CYS A 209 -3.10 -14.87 0.70
N ASN A 210 -4.29 -14.80 0.12
CA ASN A 210 -5.40 -15.72 0.39
C ASN A 210 -5.49 -16.86 -0.63
N ARG A 211 -4.46 -17.04 -1.48
CA ARG A 211 -4.43 -18.14 -2.43
C ARG A 211 -4.43 -19.48 -1.71
N GLN A 212 -5.36 -20.37 -2.08
CA GLN A 212 -5.31 -21.74 -1.62
C GLN A 212 -4.11 -22.46 -2.23
N MET A 213 -3.32 -23.14 -1.41
CA MET A 213 -2.09 -23.82 -1.82
C MET A 213 -2.32 -25.33 -1.92
N ASP A 214 -1.66 -25.97 -2.88
CA ASP A 214 -1.64 -27.43 -3.01
C ASP A 214 -0.54 -28.04 -2.13
N PRO A 215 -0.75 -29.22 -1.56
CA PRO A 215 0.25 -29.88 -0.74
C PRO A 215 1.48 -30.28 -1.56
N ASN A 216 2.66 -30.26 -0.92
CA ASN A 216 3.95 -30.67 -1.52
C ASN A 216 4.28 -29.94 -2.83
N THR A 217 3.87 -28.69 -2.94
CA THR A 217 4.08 -27.87 -4.13
C THR A 217 4.99 -26.70 -3.79
N GLU A 218 6.00 -26.46 -4.63
CA GLU A 218 6.89 -25.31 -4.49
C GLU A 218 6.20 -24.05 -4.98
N TYR A 219 6.27 -23.01 -4.17
CA TYR A 219 5.73 -21.69 -4.44
C TYR A 219 6.79 -20.61 -4.31
N THR A 220 6.62 -19.56 -5.09
CA THR A 220 7.31 -18.28 -4.92
C THR A 220 6.30 -17.19 -4.61
N ALA A 221 6.49 -16.48 -3.52
CA ALA A 221 5.76 -15.28 -3.19
C ALA A 221 6.47 -14.04 -3.74
N PHE A 222 5.72 -13.15 -4.36
CA PHE A 222 6.19 -11.90 -4.96
C PHE A 222 5.47 -10.72 -4.35
N VAL A 223 6.19 -9.71 -3.89
CA VAL A 223 5.64 -8.41 -3.54
C VAL A 223 5.70 -7.52 -4.78
N VAL A 224 4.54 -7.05 -5.21
CA VAL A 224 4.36 -6.33 -6.47
C VAL A 224 3.50 -5.07 -6.27
N PRO A 225 3.65 -4.02 -7.12
CA PRO A 225 2.80 -2.84 -7.07
C PRO A 225 1.38 -3.13 -7.57
N THR A 226 0.40 -2.43 -7.02
CA THR A 226 -1.03 -2.58 -7.34
C THR A 226 -1.58 -1.49 -8.24
N PHE A 227 -0.81 -0.43 -8.47
CA PHE A 227 -1.15 0.69 -9.35
C PHE A 227 -0.33 0.66 -10.64
N GLU A 228 -0.98 1.04 -11.76
CA GLU A 228 -0.39 0.98 -13.09
C GLU A 228 0.88 1.83 -13.23
N GLN A 229 0.90 3.03 -12.61
CA GLN A 229 2.12 3.85 -12.60
C GLN A 229 3.31 3.11 -11.95
N GLY A 230 3.09 2.44 -10.81
CA GLY A 230 4.13 1.64 -10.16
C GLY A 230 4.57 0.44 -11.01
N ARG A 231 3.63 -0.21 -11.71
CA ARG A 231 3.92 -1.30 -12.63
C ARG A 231 4.82 -0.83 -13.78
N LEU A 232 4.43 0.24 -14.46
CA LEU A 232 5.19 0.78 -15.59
C LEU A 232 6.55 1.32 -15.18
N ALA A 233 6.63 2.09 -14.08
CA ALA A 233 7.88 2.60 -13.54
C ALA A 233 8.87 1.47 -13.22
N GLY A 234 8.40 0.42 -12.54
CA GLY A 234 9.22 -0.74 -12.21
C GLY A 234 9.65 -1.57 -13.43
N LEU A 235 8.89 -1.54 -14.53
CA LEU A 235 9.26 -2.14 -15.80
C LEU A 235 10.18 -1.22 -16.66
N GLY A 236 10.48 0.01 -16.19
CA GLY A 236 11.26 0.99 -16.93
C GLY A 236 10.50 1.62 -18.11
N MET A 237 9.17 1.61 -18.05
CA MET A 237 8.29 2.17 -19.07
C MET A 237 7.79 3.56 -18.65
N LYS A 238 7.39 4.36 -19.64
CA LYS A 238 6.82 5.69 -19.41
C LYS A 238 5.44 5.58 -18.76
N TYR A 239 5.15 6.41 -17.74
CA TYR A 239 3.89 6.39 -16.98
C TYR A 239 3.27 7.77 -16.72
N ASP A 240 3.90 8.85 -17.21
CA ASP A 240 3.48 10.23 -16.90
C ASP A 240 2.03 10.54 -17.32
N ASP A 241 1.53 9.89 -18.38
CA ASP A 241 0.17 10.09 -18.92
C ASP A 241 -0.86 9.12 -18.33
N VAL A 242 -0.47 8.29 -17.37
CA VAL A 242 -1.35 7.27 -16.79
C VAL A 242 -2.04 7.80 -15.54
N PRO A 243 -3.38 7.67 -15.41
CA PRO A 243 -4.07 8.06 -14.19
C PRO A 243 -3.51 7.34 -12.96
N MET A 244 -3.24 8.08 -11.88
CA MET A 244 -2.61 7.54 -10.67
C MET A 244 -3.45 6.46 -10.01
N GLN A 245 -4.78 6.57 -10.10
CA GLN A 245 -5.73 5.63 -9.49
C GLN A 245 -5.86 4.32 -10.24
N LYS A 246 -5.35 4.26 -11.50
CA LYS A 246 -5.49 3.09 -12.35
C LYS A 246 -4.82 1.88 -11.71
N ALA A 247 -5.54 0.75 -11.64
CA ALA A 247 -5.01 -0.51 -11.18
C ALA A 247 -3.94 -1.05 -12.13
N ALA A 248 -2.93 -1.75 -11.61
CA ALA A 248 -1.88 -2.40 -12.40
C ALA A 248 -2.43 -3.54 -13.27
N TRP A 249 -3.57 -4.07 -12.93
CA TRP A 249 -4.36 -5.03 -13.72
C TRP A 249 -5.84 -4.84 -13.40
N GLU A 250 -6.69 -5.28 -14.31
CA GLU A 250 -8.14 -5.31 -14.16
C GLU A 250 -8.65 -6.67 -14.65
N ASN A 251 -9.77 -7.12 -14.10
CA ASN A 251 -10.45 -8.34 -14.52
C ASN A 251 -9.48 -9.55 -14.76
N PRO A 252 -8.94 -10.17 -13.69
CA PRO A 252 -8.00 -11.29 -13.84
C PRO A 252 -8.52 -12.47 -14.67
N GLU A 253 -9.85 -12.63 -14.79
CA GLU A 253 -10.46 -13.68 -15.60
C GLU A 253 -10.17 -13.51 -17.10
N GLY A 254 -10.12 -12.26 -17.56
CA GLY A 254 -9.89 -11.91 -18.96
C GLY A 254 -8.42 -11.85 -19.37
N LEU A 255 -7.49 -11.95 -18.42
CA LEU A 255 -6.05 -11.85 -18.68
C LEU A 255 -5.45 -13.24 -18.92
N SER A 256 -4.75 -13.40 -20.04
CA SER A 256 -3.93 -14.59 -20.33
C SER A 256 -2.48 -14.42 -19.86
N SER A 257 -2.01 -13.18 -19.69
CA SER A 257 -0.67 -12.86 -19.22
C SER A 257 -0.64 -11.52 -18.51
N LEU A 258 0.30 -11.37 -17.55
CA LEU A 258 0.52 -10.13 -16.80
C LEU A 258 2.01 -10.02 -16.45
N GLU A 259 2.59 -8.84 -16.69
CA GLU A 259 3.96 -8.52 -16.31
C GLU A 259 3.97 -7.55 -15.13
N LEU A 260 4.67 -7.93 -14.05
CA LEU A 260 4.75 -7.13 -12.82
C LEU A 260 6.22 -7.01 -12.36
N PRO A 261 6.70 -5.82 -12.02
CA PRO A 261 8.00 -5.67 -11.38
C PRO A 261 7.99 -6.31 -10.01
N VAL A 262 9.12 -6.93 -9.65
CA VAL A 262 9.30 -7.63 -8.38
C VAL A 262 10.05 -6.72 -7.42
N TYR A 263 9.42 -6.38 -6.31
CA TYR A 263 10.03 -5.55 -5.27
C TYR A 263 10.68 -6.38 -4.16
N PHE A 264 10.10 -7.56 -3.87
CA PHE A 264 10.66 -8.58 -2.98
C PHE A 264 10.09 -9.95 -3.35
N ARG A 265 10.82 -11.03 -3.06
CA ARG A 265 10.34 -12.39 -3.26
C ARG A 265 11.01 -13.39 -2.33
N TRP A 266 10.31 -14.50 -2.06
CA TRP A 266 10.84 -15.64 -1.34
C TRP A 266 10.17 -16.94 -1.81
N ASN A 267 10.86 -18.06 -1.63
CA ASN A 267 10.38 -19.39 -1.99
C ASN A 267 10.00 -20.19 -0.74
N PHE A 268 9.04 -21.10 -0.87
CA PHE A 268 8.64 -22.03 0.18
C PHE A 268 7.90 -23.22 -0.43
N THR A 269 7.74 -24.30 0.38
CA THR A 269 7.06 -25.55 -0.03
C THR A 269 6.07 -25.98 1.04
#